data_2efef730a547dedb8adf3615232a3f32
#
_entry.id   2efef730a547dedb8adf3615232a3f32
#
_cell.length_a   1.000
_cell.length_b   1.000
_cell.length_c   1.000
_cell.angle_alpha   90.00
_cell.angle_beta   90.00
_cell.angle_gamma   90.00
#
_symmetry.space_group_name_H-M   'P 1'
#
loop_
_entity.id
_entity.type
_entity.pdbx_description
1 polymer ?
#
loop_
_entity_poly.entity_id
_entity_poly.type
_entity_poly.pdbx_seq_one_letter_code
_entity_poly.pdbx_strand_id
1 'polypeptide(L)'
;MRINYNVSAAIANKHLLGIEDNLSASMERLSSGLKINHSKDNPAGMAISNKMKAQIDGLNRASQNASDGISVIQIADGALSETTSILQRMRELSVQAASCLLYTSPSPRDRG
;
A
#
# COMPACT_ATOMS: atom_id res chain seq x y z
N MET A 1 -33.46 -13.19 -62.76
CA MET A 1 -32.82 -12.16 -61.93
C MET A 1 -33.74 -11.87 -60.76
N ARG A 2 -33.28 -12.16 -59.55
CA ARG A 2 -34.03 -11.82 -58.29
C ARG A 2 -33.53 -10.46 -57.80
N ILE A 3 -34.22 -9.42 -58.15
CA ILE A 3 -33.79 -8.01 -57.84
C ILE A 3 -34.16 -7.60 -56.40
N ASN A 4 -35.16 -8.24 -55.78
CA ASN A 4 -35.68 -7.82 -54.48
C ASN A 4 -35.21 -8.65 -53.25
N TYR A 5 -34.44 -9.69 -53.45
CA TYR A 5 -33.94 -10.53 -52.35
C TYR A 5 -32.55 -11.07 -52.68
N ASN A 6 -31.53 -10.34 -52.29
CA ASN A 6 -30.14 -10.85 -52.31
C ASN A 6 -29.78 -11.41 -50.90
N VAL A 7 -30.18 -12.65 -50.66
CA VAL A 7 -29.93 -13.36 -49.41
C VAL A 7 -28.41 -13.46 -49.12
N SER A 8 -27.59 -13.61 -50.17
CA SER A 8 -26.14 -13.68 -50.02
C SER A 8 -25.55 -12.37 -49.48
N ALA A 9 -26.05 -11.22 -49.99
CA ALA A 9 -25.62 -9.89 -49.47
C ALA A 9 -26.10 -9.65 -48.01
N ALA A 10 -27.31 -10.09 -47.67
CA ALA A 10 -27.82 -10.00 -46.31
C ALA A 10 -27.00 -10.85 -45.34
N ILE A 11 -26.62 -12.07 -45.72
CA ILE A 11 -25.75 -12.96 -44.93
C ILE A 11 -24.35 -12.34 -44.76
N ALA A 12 -23.76 -11.83 -45.87
CA ALA A 12 -22.46 -11.16 -45.81
C ALA A 12 -22.47 -9.96 -44.87
N ASN A 13 -23.51 -9.14 -44.93
CA ASN A 13 -23.65 -7.97 -44.05
C ASN A 13 -23.79 -8.39 -42.58
N LYS A 14 -24.57 -9.44 -42.27
CA LYS A 14 -24.67 -9.99 -40.93
C LYS A 14 -23.34 -10.50 -40.39
N HIS A 15 -22.55 -11.17 -41.24
CA HIS A 15 -21.19 -11.62 -40.86
C HIS A 15 -20.24 -10.45 -40.62
N LEU A 16 -20.31 -9.40 -41.44
CA LEU A 16 -19.53 -8.17 -41.25
C LEU A 16 -19.83 -7.53 -39.87
N LEU A 17 -21.07 -7.33 -39.51
CA LEU A 17 -21.46 -6.79 -38.20
C LEU A 17 -20.94 -7.66 -37.07
N GLY A 18 -21.01 -8.98 -37.16
CA GLY A 18 -20.46 -9.90 -36.18
C GLY A 18 -18.94 -9.82 -36.02
N ILE A 19 -18.22 -9.56 -37.12
CA ILE A 19 -16.77 -9.36 -37.14
C ILE A 19 -16.41 -8.01 -36.49
N GLU A 20 -17.16 -6.95 -36.81
CA GLU A 20 -16.98 -5.61 -36.19
C GLU A 20 -17.17 -5.66 -34.70
N ASP A 21 -18.20 -6.34 -34.19
CA ASP A 21 -18.44 -6.53 -32.76
C ASP A 21 -17.27 -7.26 -32.07
N ASN A 22 -16.79 -8.35 -32.68
CA ASN A 22 -15.66 -9.11 -32.15
C ASN A 22 -14.35 -8.31 -32.20
N LEU A 23 -14.13 -7.53 -33.24
CA LEU A 23 -12.98 -6.65 -33.37
C LEU A 23 -13.01 -5.55 -32.30
N SER A 24 -14.15 -4.90 -32.13
CA SER A 24 -14.35 -3.88 -31.11
C SER A 24 -14.09 -4.43 -29.70
N ALA A 25 -14.63 -5.60 -29.37
CA ALA A 25 -14.40 -6.27 -28.09
C ALA A 25 -12.92 -6.65 -27.89
N SER A 26 -12.23 -7.07 -28.96
CA SER A 26 -10.80 -7.40 -28.89
C SER A 26 -9.93 -6.15 -28.70
N MET A 27 -10.26 -5.07 -29.37
CA MET A 27 -9.60 -3.77 -29.24
C MET A 27 -9.79 -3.19 -27.82
N GLU A 28 -10.98 -3.32 -27.27
CA GLU A 28 -11.27 -2.91 -25.90
C GLU A 28 -10.45 -3.70 -24.87
N ARG A 29 -10.36 -5.02 -25.03
CA ARG A 29 -9.52 -5.87 -24.18
C ARG A 29 -8.04 -5.53 -24.29
N LEU A 30 -7.58 -5.23 -25.48
CA LEU A 30 -6.18 -4.84 -25.72
C LEU A 30 -5.87 -3.48 -25.10
N SER A 31 -6.78 -2.53 -25.22
CA SER A 31 -6.64 -1.17 -24.66
C SER A 31 -6.68 -1.16 -23.13
N SER A 32 -7.57 -1.94 -22.53
CA SER A 32 -7.70 -2.04 -21.08
C SER A 32 -6.66 -2.97 -20.44
N GLY A 33 -6.08 -3.90 -21.20
CA GLY A 33 -5.21 -4.96 -20.71
C GLY A 33 -5.95 -6.02 -19.88
N LEU A 34 -7.29 -5.96 -19.82
CA LEU A 34 -8.12 -6.87 -19.04
C LEU A 34 -8.92 -7.81 -19.94
N LYS A 35 -8.96 -9.08 -19.57
CA LYS A 35 -9.73 -10.10 -20.31
C LYS A 35 -11.26 -9.93 -20.14
N ILE A 36 -11.69 -9.40 -19.00
CA ILE A 36 -13.09 -9.21 -18.61
C ILE A 36 -13.26 -7.72 -18.30
N ASN A 37 -13.93 -6.99 -19.19
CA ASN A 37 -14.21 -5.55 -19.02
C ASN A 37 -15.64 -5.32 -18.58
N HIS A 38 -16.57 -6.13 -19.05
CA HIS A 38 -17.98 -5.97 -18.77
C HIS A 38 -18.58 -7.23 -18.12
N SER A 39 -19.61 -7.00 -17.31
CA SER A 39 -20.37 -8.10 -16.69
C SER A 39 -21.02 -9.02 -17.71
N LYS A 40 -21.29 -8.54 -18.93
CA LYS A 40 -21.83 -9.33 -20.03
C LYS A 40 -20.85 -10.42 -20.52
N ASP A 41 -19.55 -10.21 -20.37
CA ASP A 41 -18.52 -11.14 -20.87
C ASP A 41 -18.42 -12.38 -19.99
N ASN A 42 -18.39 -12.16 -18.67
CA ASN A 42 -18.41 -13.23 -17.67
C ASN A 42 -18.79 -12.66 -16.29
N PRO A 43 -20.07 -12.73 -15.91
CA PRO A 43 -20.52 -12.16 -14.63
C PRO A 43 -19.91 -12.86 -13.40
N ALA A 44 -19.73 -14.17 -13.45
CA ALA A 44 -19.12 -14.93 -12.36
C ALA A 44 -17.63 -14.57 -12.19
N GLY A 45 -16.89 -14.49 -13.31
CA GLY A 45 -15.48 -14.09 -13.30
C GLY A 45 -15.28 -12.66 -12.80
N MET A 46 -16.18 -11.74 -13.15
CA MET A 46 -16.14 -10.37 -12.68
C MET A 46 -16.41 -10.27 -11.18
N ALA A 47 -17.38 -11.03 -10.65
CA ALA A 47 -17.64 -11.06 -9.22
C ALA A 47 -16.44 -11.58 -8.42
N ILE A 48 -15.79 -12.64 -8.90
CA ILE A 48 -14.57 -13.19 -8.28
C ILE A 48 -13.42 -12.16 -8.35
N SER A 49 -13.21 -11.52 -9.49
CA SER A 49 -12.17 -10.51 -9.68
C SER A 49 -12.35 -9.33 -8.74
N ASN A 50 -13.58 -8.83 -8.60
CA ASN A 50 -13.89 -7.73 -7.67
C ASN A 50 -13.67 -8.14 -6.21
N LYS A 51 -14.03 -9.37 -5.84
CA LYS A 51 -13.77 -9.91 -4.50
C LYS A 51 -12.26 -10.02 -4.23
N MET A 52 -11.49 -10.50 -5.20
CA MET A 52 -10.03 -10.58 -5.08
C MET A 52 -9.38 -9.19 -4.99
N LYS A 53 -9.83 -8.22 -5.79
CA LYS A 53 -9.39 -6.82 -5.67
C LYS A 53 -9.63 -6.27 -4.28
N ALA A 54 -10.83 -6.43 -3.74
CA ALA A 54 -11.14 -5.96 -2.39
C ALA A 54 -10.25 -6.64 -1.32
N GLN A 55 -9.92 -7.93 -1.50
CA GLN A 55 -8.98 -8.62 -0.61
C GLN A 55 -7.56 -8.09 -0.74
N ILE A 56 -7.08 -7.82 -1.95
CA ILE A 56 -5.75 -7.24 -2.19
C ILE A 56 -5.66 -5.84 -1.56
N ASP A 57 -6.66 -5.00 -1.74
CA ASP A 57 -6.72 -3.68 -1.14
C ASP A 57 -6.74 -3.75 0.39
N GLY A 58 -7.48 -4.71 0.95
CA GLY A 58 -7.49 -5.00 2.38
C GLY A 58 -6.13 -5.43 2.92
N LEU A 59 -5.44 -6.34 2.21
CA LEU A 59 -4.09 -6.79 2.57
C LEU A 59 -3.05 -5.68 2.46
N ASN A 60 -3.14 -4.84 1.43
CA ASN A 60 -2.26 -3.68 1.28
C ASN A 60 -2.44 -2.69 2.43
N ARG A 61 -3.67 -2.43 2.84
CA ARG A 61 -3.97 -1.61 4.03
C ARG A 61 -3.46 -2.22 5.31
N ALA A 62 -3.63 -3.53 5.48
CA ALA A 62 -3.10 -4.25 6.64
C ALA A 62 -1.57 -4.17 6.70
N SER A 63 -0.89 -4.32 5.56
CA SER A 63 0.56 -4.16 5.46
C SER A 63 1.02 -2.76 5.83
N GLN A 64 0.33 -1.72 5.35
CA GLN A 64 0.61 -0.34 5.74
C GLN A 64 0.41 -0.12 7.23
N ASN A 65 -0.71 -0.57 7.79
CA ASN A 65 -1.01 -0.44 9.21
C ASN A 65 0.05 -1.15 10.08
N ALA A 66 0.55 -2.31 9.63
CA ALA A 66 1.63 -3.02 10.31
C ALA A 66 2.95 -2.21 10.27
N SER A 67 3.28 -1.60 9.14
CA SER A 67 4.45 -0.73 9.03
C SER A 67 4.35 0.51 9.92
N ASP A 68 3.17 1.12 9.96
CA ASP A 68 2.90 2.26 10.83
C ASP A 68 3.01 1.86 12.32
N GLY A 69 2.49 0.67 12.66
CA GLY A 69 2.64 0.10 14.00
C GLY A 69 4.09 -0.11 14.41
N ILE A 70 4.93 -0.63 13.51
CA ILE A 70 6.37 -0.77 13.74
C ILE A 70 7.02 0.58 13.97
N SER A 71 6.66 1.60 13.19
CA SER A 71 7.19 2.96 13.34
C SER A 71 6.85 3.55 14.71
N VAL A 72 5.63 3.36 15.20
CA VAL A 72 5.21 3.80 16.54
C VAL A 72 6.02 3.09 17.64
N ILE A 73 6.23 1.79 17.52
CA ILE A 73 7.04 1.02 18.47
C ILE A 73 8.49 1.51 18.47
N GLN A 74 9.07 1.79 17.31
CA GLN A 74 10.43 2.32 17.21
C GLN A 74 10.57 3.70 17.87
N ILE A 75 9.58 4.57 17.74
CA ILE A 75 9.57 5.87 18.43
C ILE A 75 9.48 5.67 19.95
N ALA A 76 8.63 4.77 20.41
CA ALA A 76 8.49 4.45 21.83
C ALA A 76 9.79 3.85 22.40
N ASP A 77 10.43 2.96 21.68
CA ASP A 77 11.72 2.34 22.06
C ASP A 77 12.83 3.39 22.16
N GLY A 78 12.90 4.31 21.20
CA GLY A 78 13.82 5.46 21.25
C GLY A 78 13.61 6.33 22.50
N ALA A 79 12.38 6.66 22.82
CA ALA A 79 12.04 7.45 24.02
C ALA A 79 12.40 6.73 25.31
N LEU A 80 12.15 5.41 25.39
CA LEU A 80 12.53 4.59 26.55
C LEU A 80 14.05 4.47 26.68
N SER A 81 14.79 4.37 25.59
CA SER A 81 16.25 4.36 25.58
C SER A 81 16.83 5.66 26.14
N GLU A 82 16.30 6.80 25.74
CA GLU A 82 16.69 8.10 26.30
C GLU A 82 16.37 8.21 27.79
N THR A 83 15.19 7.76 28.20
CA THR A 83 14.80 7.74 29.61
C THR A 83 15.76 6.88 30.43
N THR A 84 16.16 5.72 29.92
CA THR A 84 17.13 4.84 30.57
C THR A 84 18.50 5.50 30.70
N SER A 85 18.94 6.20 29.67
CA SER A 85 20.20 6.96 29.66
C SER A 85 20.21 8.08 30.73
N ILE A 86 19.10 8.80 30.85
CA ILE A 86 18.92 9.85 31.86
C ILE A 86 18.96 9.23 33.26
N LEU A 87 18.26 8.14 33.47
CA LEU A 87 18.26 7.44 34.77
C LEU A 87 19.66 6.91 35.17
N GLN A 88 20.42 6.38 34.21
CA GLN A 88 21.80 5.96 34.43
C GLN A 88 22.67 7.16 34.87
N ARG A 89 22.55 8.29 34.14
CA ARG A 89 23.27 9.52 34.50
C ARG A 89 22.88 10.08 35.86
N MET A 90 21.59 10.03 36.20
CA MET A 90 21.12 10.40 37.54
C MET A 90 21.72 9.49 38.64
N ARG A 91 21.82 8.19 38.36
CA ARG A 91 22.45 7.24 39.27
C ARG A 91 23.95 7.55 39.46
N GLU A 92 24.67 7.79 38.36
CA GLU A 92 26.08 8.17 38.40
C GLU A 92 26.31 9.44 39.23
N LEU A 93 25.50 10.48 38.98
CA LEU A 93 25.58 11.72 39.71
C LEU A 93 25.25 11.53 41.22
N SER A 94 24.27 10.69 41.53
CA SER A 94 23.91 10.38 42.91
C SER A 94 25.04 9.66 43.65
N VAL A 95 25.69 8.68 42.98
CA VAL A 95 26.85 7.99 43.56
C VAL A 95 28.04 8.97 43.73
N GLN A 96 28.28 9.83 42.76
CA GLN A 96 29.32 10.85 42.81
C GLN A 96 29.06 11.85 43.93
N ALA A 97 27.82 12.28 44.14
CA ALA A 97 27.42 13.14 45.27
C ALA A 97 27.61 12.44 46.61
N ALA A 98 27.23 11.15 46.70
CA ALA A 98 27.41 10.35 47.91
C ALA A 98 28.89 10.11 48.28
N SER A 99 29.77 10.05 47.26
CA SER A 99 31.21 9.88 47.48
C SER A 99 31.97 11.18 47.79
N CYS A 100 31.28 12.33 47.96
CA CYS A 100 31.83 13.65 48.23
C CYS A 100 32.86 14.17 47.19
N LEU A 101 32.95 13.59 45.99
CA LEU A 101 33.86 14.03 44.94
C LEU A 101 33.43 15.32 44.24
N LEU A 102 32.21 15.78 44.50
CA LEU A 102 31.70 17.05 43.96
C LEU A 102 32.29 18.27 44.68
N TYR A 103 32.93 18.08 45.83
CA TYR A 103 33.52 19.18 46.64
C TYR A 103 34.94 19.56 46.22
N THR A 104 35.52 18.90 45.20
CA THR A 104 36.88 19.14 44.73
C THR A 104 36.98 20.10 43.54
N SER A 105 35.89 20.73 43.07
CA SER A 105 36.01 21.86 42.16
C SER A 105 36.47 23.09 43.00
N PRO A 106 37.65 23.65 42.73
CA PRO A 106 38.11 24.80 43.46
C PRO A 106 37.12 25.95 43.31
N SER A 107 36.70 26.49 44.45
CA SER A 107 35.86 27.66 44.50
C SER A 107 36.57 28.81 43.71
N PRO A 108 35.83 29.61 42.95
CA PRO A 108 36.42 30.77 42.25
C PRO A 108 37.18 31.74 43.20
N ARG A 109 37.01 31.59 44.50
CA ARG A 109 37.73 32.38 45.51
C ARG A 109 39.15 31.89 45.82
N ASP A 110 39.47 30.63 45.47
CA ASP A 110 40.83 30.08 45.70
C ASP A 110 41.83 30.35 44.56
N ARG A 111 41.46 31.16 43.60
CA ARG A 111 42.32 31.70 42.59
C ARG A 111 42.75 33.13 42.98
N GLY A 112 43.42 33.22 44.03
CA GLY A 112 44.15 34.41 44.46
C GLY A 112 45.62 34.34 44.03
#